data_2bd5308598fe8e1c24a2e303a2aceaad
#
_entry.id   2bd5308598fe8e1c24a2e303a2aceaad
#
_cell.length_a   1.000
_cell.length_b   1.000
_cell.length_c   1.000
_cell.angle_alpha   90.00
_cell.angle_beta   90.00
_cell.angle_gamma   90.00
#
_symmetry.space_group_name_H-M   'P 1'
#
loop_
_entity.id
_entity.type
_entity.pdbx_description
1 polymer ?
#
loop_
_entity_poly.entity_id
_entity_poly.type
_entity_poly.pdbx_seq_one_letter_code
_entity_poly.pdbx_strand_id
1 'polypeptide(L)'
;MGSIINNMTISDWLKTATKSLKVADIPSPRLDAELILANTLRKNRTYLHAHLDKEIDPRRLDIANARLDLRLDRVPIAYILGYKEFYSRRFAVSPSVLIPRPESEDMISLFLEMTAGEITKKTLIDIGTGSGCLGITAKLERDNLSVILSDISRPALKIAEKNADRLNADVTTQQQSLLNGQLEPIDYIFANLPYVNRDWDVSPELQYEPEIALFAENEGLRVILELISQTPRCLTAGGLLFIEADPQQHDRILNEARKSGLQKEKSLNYILVLRLIRPKS
;
A
#
# COMPACT_ATOMS: atom_id res chain seq x y z
N MET A 1 41.49 36.26 -0.43
CA MET A 1 40.04 36.48 -0.39
C MET A 1 39.40 35.14 -0.07
N GLY A 2 39.08 34.90 1.18
CA GLY A 2 38.37 33.66 1.59
C GLY A 2 36.93 33.71 1.05
N SER A 3 36.58 32.76 0.23
CA SER A 3 35.17 32.54 -0.12
C SER A 3 34.40 32.28 1.18
N ILE A 4 33.46 33.16 1.52
CA ILE A 4 32.45 32.89 2.53
C ILE A 4 31.65 31.73 1.97
N ILE A 5 31.99 30.50 2.38
CA ILE A 5 31.14 29.36 2.18
C ILE A 5 29.94 29.65 3.07
N ASN A 6 28.86 30.13 2.48
CA ASN A 6 27.63 30.36 3.19
C ASN A 6 27.08 28.97 3.55
N ASN A 7 27.43 28.49 4.74
CA ASN A 7 27.03 27.16 5.22
C ASN A 7 25.49 27.15 5.40
N MET A 8 24.81 26.28 4.64
CA MET A 8 23.37 26.14 4.68
C MET A 8 22.93 25.54 6.02
N THR A 9 22.11 26.26 6.79
CA THR A 9 21.52 25.72 8.03
C THR A 9 20.27 24.90 7.74
N ILE A 10 19.86 24.07 8.72
CA ILE A 10 18.59 23.32 8.67
C ILE A 10 17.41 24.28 8.45
N SER A 11 17.39 25.42 9.15
CA SER A 11 16.36 26.45 9.01
C SER A 11 16.28 27.01 7.59
N ASP A 12 17.42 27.38 7.02
CA ASP A 12 17.46 28.02 5.71
C ASP A 12 17.07 27.06 4.60
N TRP A 13 17.55 25.80 4.68
CA TRP A 13 17.16 24.77 3.72
C TRP A 13 15.66 24.49 3.80
N LEU A 14 15.08 24.31 4.99
CA LEU A 14 13.65 24.05 5.17
C LEU A 14 12.79 25.21 4.64
N LYS A 15 13.19 26.47 4.86
CA LYS A 15 12.49 27.65 4.32
C LYS A 15 12.49 27.63 2.79
N THR A 16 13.67 27.41 2.21
CA THR A 16 13.86 27.41 0.74
C THR A 16 13.09 26.28 0.10
N ALA A 17 13.26 25.04 0.60
CA ALA A 17 12.60 23.86 0.07
C ALA A 17 11.06 23.97 0.19
N THR A 18 10.54 24.42 1.34
CA THR A 18 9.12 24.65 1.53
C THR A 18 8.54 25.65 0.53
N LYS A 19 9.28 26.76 0.27
CA LYS A 19 8.87 27.77 -0.70
C LYS A 19 8.83 27.19 -2.12
N SER A 20 9.86 26.44 -2.52
CA SER A 20 9.91 25.81 -3.85
C SER A 20 8.80 24.80 -4.06
N LEU A 21 8.54 23.92 -3.07
CA LEU A 21 7.44 22.95 -3.12
C LEU A 21 6.07 23.62 -3.16
N LYS A 22 5.89 24.75 -2.44
CA LYS A 22 4.65 25.52 -2.49
C LYS A 22 4.41 26.16 -3.87
N VAL A 23 5.44 26.68 -4.51
CA VAL A 23 5.36 27.24 -5.88
C VAL A 23 5.05 26.15 -6.90
N ALA A 24 5.53 24.92 -6.68
CA ALA A 24 5.23 23.75 -7.50
C ALA A 24 3.85 23.12 -7.16
N ASP A 25 3.06 23.77 -6.33
CA ASP A 25 1.71 23.33 -5.94
C ASP A 25 1.67 21.92 -5.34
N ILE A 26 2.69 21.58 -4.52
CA ILE A 26 2.72 20.33 -3.75
C ILE A 26 1.78 20.50 -2.54
N PRO A 27 0.86 19.53 -2.29
CA PRO A 27 -0.16 19.69 -1.24
C PRO A 27 0.40 19.83 0.19
N SER A 28 1.56 19.23 0.47
CA SER A 28 2.17 19.21 1.81
C SER A 28 3.61 19.75 1.84
N PRO A 29 3.86 20.99 1.37
CA PRO A 29 5.22 21.48 1.07
C PRO A 29 6.15 21.47 2.29
N ARG A 30 5.65 21.87 3.46
CA ARG A 30 6.44 21.90 4.69
C ARG A 30 6.75 20.49 5.21
N LEU A 31 5.75 19.62 5.21
CA LEU A 31 5.91 18.23 5.65
C LEU A 31 6.88 17.48 4.75
N ASP A 32 6.76 17.63 3.44
CA ASP A 32 7.63 16.96 2.47
C ASP A 32 9.07 17.43 2.61
N ALA A 33 9.32 18.74 2.77
CA ALA A 33 10.66 19.27 3.05
C ALA A 33 11.25 18.68 4.33
N GLU A 34 10.49 18.64 5.42
CA GLU A 34 10.94 18.05 6.69
C GLU A 34 11.24 16.56 6.57
N LEU A 35 10.40 15.79 5.87
CA LEU A 35 10.62 14.36 5.65
C LEU A 35 11.86 14.09 4.81
N ILE A 36 12.08 14.84 3.74
CA ILE A 36 13.28 14.74 2.88
C ILE A 36 14.54 14.99 3.70
N LEU A 37 14.57 16.10 4.46
CA LEU A 37 15.76 16.46 5.23
C LEU A 37 16.00 15.50 6.39
N ALA A 38 14.97 15.14 7.14
CA ALA A 38 15.06 14.18 8.24
C ALA A 38 15.61 12.82 7.78
N ASN A 39 15.07 12.29 6.67
CA ASN A 39 15.54 11.04 6.08
C ASN A 39 17.00 11.16 5.60
N THR A 40 17.35 12.27 4.96
CA THR A 40 18.72 12.52 4.48
C THR A 40 19.73 12.59 5.61
N LEU A 41 19.39 13.25 6.71
CA LEU A 41 20.23 13.38 7.89
C LEU A 41 20.19 12.11 8.79
N ARG A 42 19.31 11.13 8.50
CA ARG A 42 19.04 9.96 9.36
C ARG A 42 18.62 10.37 10.77
N LYS A 43 17.77 11.39 10.86
CA LYS A 43 17.20 11.93 12.08
C LYS A 43 15.68 11.92 11.99
N ASN A 44 15.00 12.18 13.10
CA ASN A 44 13.56 12.41 13.11
C ASN A 44 13.26 13.92 12.93
N ARG A 45 12.00 14.24 12.70
CA ARG A 45 11.54 15.63 12.51
C ARG A 45 11.75 16.49 13.77
N THR A 46 11.58 15.90 14.96
CA THR A 46 11.83 16.58 16.24
C THR A 46 13.26 17.09 16.34
N TYR A 47 14.22 16.30 15.85
CA TYR A 47 15.61 16.73 15.79
C TYR A 47 15.80 17.98 14.93
N LEU A 48 15.14 18.07 13.77
CA LEU A 48 15.24 19.25 12.90
C LEU A 48 14.79 20.51 13.62
N HIS A 49 13.65 20.43 14.32
CA HIS A 49 13.09 21.57 15.05
C HIS A 49 13.95 22.00 16.26
N ALA A 50 14.66 21.05 16.88
CA ALA A 50 15.54 21.34 18.00
C ALA A 50 16.92 21.89 17.58
N HIS A 51 17.27 21.84 16.27
CA HIS A 51 18.61 22.19 15.78
C HIS A 51 18.55 23.04 14.50
N LEU A 52 17.67 24.03 14.46
CA LEU A 52 17.39 24.85 13.27
C LEU A 52 18.61 25.64 12.77
N ASP A 53 19.49 26.04 13.68
CA ASP A 53 20.72 26.79 13.44
C ASP A 53 21.92 25.90 13.02
N LYS A 54 21.74 24.57 13.11
CA LYS A 54 22.82 23.65 12.77
C LYS A 54 23.05 23.61 11.27
N GLU A 55 24.35 23.69 10.89
CA GLU A 55 24.79 23.55 9.50
C GLU A 55 24.61 22.13 8.99
N ILE A 56 24.23 22.02 7.72
CA ILE A 56 24.10 20.75 7.01
C ILE A 56 25.45 20.41 6.35
N ASP A 57 25.93 19.18 6.58
CA ASP A 57 27.12 18.67 5.89
C ASP A 57 26.93 18.78 4.36
N PRO A 58 27.92 19.25 3.60
CA PRO A 58 27.79 19.51 2.16
C PRO A 58 27.31 18.29 1.36
N ARG A 59 27.81 17.08 1.66
CA ARG A 59 27.37 15.85 0.97
C ARG A 59 25.91 15.52 1.28
N ARG A 60 25.47 15.79 2.52
CA ARG A 60 24.05 15.63 2.89
C ARG A 60 23.18 16.68 2.24
N LEU A 61 23.70 17.90 2.08
CA LEU A 61 23.00 18.96 1.38
C LEU A 61 22.75 18.60 -0.09
N ASP A 62 23.77 18.08 -0.78
CA ASP A 62 23.63 17.63 -2.18
C ASP A 62 22.56 16.55 -2.32
N ILE A 63 22.54 15.56 -1.40
CA ILE A 63 21.51 14.51 -1.39
C ILE A 63 20.12 15.09 -1.10
N ALA A 64 20.01 16.04 -0.17
CA ALA A 64 18.73 16.68 0.15
C ALA A 64 18.20 17.47 -1.05
N ASN A 65 19.06 18.20 -1.76
CA ASN A 65 18.69 18.95 -2.95
C ASN A 65 18.26 18.02 -4.09
N ALA A 66 19.00 16.96 -4.39
CA ALA A 66 18.62 16.00 -5.42
C ALA A 66 17.25 15.33 -5.11
N ARG A 67 16.95 15.05 -3.84
CA ARG A 67 15.65 14.54 -3.41
C ARG A 67 14.54 15.59 -3.50
N LEU A 68 14.87 16.85 -3.23
CA LEU A 68 13.94 17.96 -3.42
C LEU A 68 13.57 18.11 -4.90
N ASP A 69 14.56 18.01 -5.80
CA ASP A 69 14.34 18.09 -7.24
C ASP A 69 13.39 16.97 -7.70
N LEU A 70 13.59 15.72 -7.25
CA LEU A 70 12.66 14.63 -7.52
C LEU A 70 11.24 14.96 -7.04
N ARG A 71 11.09 15.60 -5.88
CA ARG A 71 9.76 15.96 -5.38
C ARG A 71 9.12 17.10 -6.17
N LEU A 72 9.92 18.05 -6.65
CA LEU A 72 9.46 19.10 -7.57
C LEU A 72 8.98 18.53 -8.90
N ASP A 73 9.60 17.44 -9.37
CA ASP A 73 9.17 16.65 -10.54
C ASP A 73 7.96 15.74 -10.22
N ARG A 74 7.29 15.92 -9.08
CA ARG A 74 6.11 15.16 -8.65
C ARG A 74 6.37 13.69 -8.28
N VAL A 75 7.63 13.23 -8.15
CA VAL A 75 7.89 11.89 -7.63
C VAL A 75 7.26 11.74 -6.23
N PRO A 76 6.48 10.68 -5.97
CA PRO A 76 5.85 10.47 -4.66
C PRO A 76 6.86 10.47 -3.52
N ILE A 77 6.53 11.18 -2.43
CA ILE A 77 7.43 11.28 -1.28
C ILE A 77 7.85 9.91 -0.74
N ALA A 78 6.96 8.92 -0.74
CA ALA A 78 7.26 7.57 -0.28
C ALA A 78 8.37 6.89 -1.08
N TYR A 79 8.44 7.11 -2.40
CA TYR A 79 9.53 6.58 -3.23
C TYR A 79 10.86 7.30 -3.00
N ILE A 80 10.82 8.61 -2.76
CA ILE A 80 12.02 9.39 -2.40
C ILE A 80 12.60 8.92 -1.07
N LEU A 81 11.74 8.60 -0.10
CA LEU A 81 12.13 8.10 1.21
C LEU A 81 12.50 6.60 1.18
N GLY A 82 11.94 5.84 0.24
CA GLY A 82 12.08 4.40 0.12
C GLY A 82 11.19 3.59 1.05
N TYR A 83 10.24 4.23 1.73
CA TYR A 83 9.26 3.57 2.59
C TYR A 83 7.95 4.35 2.72
N LYS A 84 6.90 3.64 3.13
CA LYS A 84 5.60 4.17 3.59
C LYS A 84 5.25 3.56 4.94
N GLU A 85 4.67 4.34 5.82
CA GLU A 85 4.06 3.82 7.05
C GLU A 85 2.66 3.31 6.74
N PHE A 86 2.34 2.11 7.25
CA PHE A 86 1.04 1.46 7.15
C PHE A 86 0.82 0.66 8.45
N TYR A 87 -0.31 0.87 9.09
CA TYR A 87 -0.68 0.23 10.36
C TYR A 87 0.45 0.28 11.40
N SER A 88 1.00 1.48 11.63
CA SER A 88 2.12 1.78 12.53
C SER A 88 3.44 1.05 12.22
N ARG A 89 3.59 0.46 11.02
CA ARG A 89 4.80 -0.22 10.55
C ARG A 89 5.36 0.44 9.30
N ARG A 90 6.67 0.39 9.13
CA ARG A 90 7.30 0.89 7.91
C ARG A 90 7.43 -0.22 6.88
N PHE A 91 6.88 -0.01 5.70
CA PHE A 91 7.01 -0.88 4.54
C PHE A 91 7.93 -0.24 3.51
N ALA A 92 8.95 -0.96 3.05
CA ALA A 92 9.76 -0.53 1.91
C ALA A 92 8.87 -0.48 0.67
N VAL A 93 9.05 0.57 -0.11
CA VAL A 93 8.36 0.76 -1.39
C VAL A 93 9.34 1.21 -2.47
N SER A 94 9.00 0.94 -3.72
CA SER A 94 9.72 1.38 -4.91
C SER A 94 8.72 1.50 -6.06
N PRO A 95 9.10 2.05 -7.23
CA PRO A 95 8.22 2.10 -8.41
C PRO A 95 7.71 0.73 -8.91
N SER A 96 8.10 -0.37 -8.27
CA SER A 96 7.60 -1.72 -8.58
C SER A 96 6.33 -2.09 -7.83
N VAL A 97 5.86 -1.29 -6.86
CA VAL A 97 4.69 -1.59 -6.03
C VAL A 97 3.84 -0.35 -5.81
N LEU A 98 2.54 -0.54 -5.66
CA LEU A 98 1.64 0.51 -5.19
C LEU A 98 2.09 1.01 -3.80
N ILE A 99 2.06 2.32 -3.60
CA ILE A 99 2.29 2.90 -2.28
C ILE A 99 1.10 2.56 -1.37
N PRO A 100 1.30 1.91 -0.21
CA PRO A 100 0.21 1.62 0.72
C PRO A 100 -0.66 2.84 1.03
N ARG A 101 -1.98 2.69 0.91
CA ARG A 101 -2.96 3.75 1.14
C ARG A 101 -3.52 3.68 2.56
N PRO A 102 -3.77 4.82 3.22
CA PRO A 102 -4.40 4.83 4.54
C PRO A 102 -5.76 4.14 4.56
N GLU A 103 -6.53 4.27 3.48
CA GLU A 103 -7.86 3.68 3.32
C GLU A 103 -7.82 2.15 3.41
N SER A 104 -6.73 1.52 2.98
CA SER A 104 -6.52 0.08 3.05
C SER A 104 -6.38 -0.43 4.50
N GLU A 105 -6.09 0.44 5.48
CA GLU A 105 -6.04 0.07 6.91
C GLU A 105 -7.42 -0.37 7.43
N ASP A 106 -8.50 0.11 6.81
CA ASP A 106 -9.87 -0.34 7.12
C ASP A 106 -10.06 -1.83 6.85
N MET A 107 -9.36 -2.40 5.85
CA MET A 107 -9.40 -3.85 5.58
C MET A 107 -8.84 -4.64 6.76
N ILE A 108 -7.73 -4.21 7.33
CA ILE A 108 -7.14 -4.85 8.52
C ILE A 108 -8.08 -4.70 9.71
N SER A 109 -8.63 -3.50 9.93
CA SER A 109 -9.55 -3.22 11.04
C SER A 109 -10.79 -4.10 10.98
N LEU A 110 -11.42 -4.21 9.81
CA LEU A 110 -12.57 -5.10 9.59
C LEU A 110 -12.18 -6.58 9.76
N PHE A 111 -11.04 -6.99 9.23
CA PHE A 111 -10.55 -8.36 9.39
C PHE A 111 -10.38 -8.72 10.86
N LEU A 112 -9.76 -7.88 11.65
CA LEU A 112 -9.53 -8.11 13.08
C LEU A 112 -10.84 -8.16 13.87
N GLU A 113 -11.80 -7.29 13.52
CA GLU A 113 -13.14 -7.30 14.12
C GLU A 113 -13.89 -8.61 13.82
N MET A 114 -13.93 -9.00 12.53
CA MET A 114 -14.71 -10.15 12.07
C MET A 114 -14.10 -11.51 12.46
N THR A 115 -12.80 -11.53 12.77
CA THR A 115 -12.08 -12.72 13.23
C THR A 115 -11.78 -12.69 14.73
N ALA A 116 -12.44 -11.80 15.48
CA ALA A 116 -12.27 -11.70 16.92
C ALA A 116 -12.66 -13.05 17.59
N GLY A 117 -11.76 -13.59 18.42
CA GLY A 117 -11.96 -14.89 19.08
C GLY A 117 -11.66 -16.14 18.24
N GLU A 118 -11.27 -15.98 16.95
CA GLU A 118 -10.80 -17.13 16.16
C GLU A 118 -9.40 -17.56 16.63
N ILE A 119 -9.29 -18.77 17.13
CA ILE A 119 -8.07 -19.37 17.67
C ILE A 119 -7.53 -20.53 16.82
N THR A 120 -8.34 -21.03 15.88
CA THR A 120 -7.93 -22.12 15.00
C THR A 120 -6.97 -21.61 13.92
N LYS A 121 -6.11 -22.50 13.43
CA LYS A 121 -5.21 -22.15 12.33
C LYS A 121 -6.04 -21.90 11.07
N LYS A 122 -5.80 -20.76 10.43
CA LYS A 122 -6.50 -20.30 9.23
C LYS A 122 -5.52 -19.94 8.13
N THR A 123 -5.95 -20.08 6.89
CA THR A 123 -5.15 -19.68 5.72
C THR A 123 -5.71 -18.39 5.14
N LEU A 124 -4.82 -17.41 4.93
CA LEU A 124 -5.09 -16.15 4.26
C LEU A 124 -4.22 -16.03 3.02
N ILE A 125 -4.80 -15.63 1.90
CA ILE A 125 -4.05 -15.20 0.72
C ILE A 125 -4.29 -13.71 0.47
N ASP A 126 -3.20 -12.98 0.26
CA ASP A 126 -3.19 -11.56 -0.13
C ASP A 126 -2.86 -11.48 -1.62
N ILE A 127 -3.88 -11.20 -2.45
CA ILE A 127 -3.82 -11.22 -3.92
C ILE A 127 -3.48 -9.83 -4.46
N GLY A 128 -2.45 -9.75 -5.31
CA GLY A 128 -1.89 -8.46 -5.72
C GLY A 128 -1.21 -7.77 -4.54
N THR A 129 -0.45 -8.54 -3.77
CA THR A 129 0.10 -8.13 -2.47
C THR A 129 1.00 -6.89 -2.52
N GLY A 130 1.59 -6.57 -3.68
CA GLY A 130 2.44 -5.40 -3.87
C GLY A 130 3.61 -5.36 -2.87
N SER A 131 3.56 -4.43 -1.92
CA SER A 131 4.55 -4.31 -0.85
C SER A 131 4.41 -5.35 0.27
N GLY A 132 3.35 -6.15 0.27
CA GLY A 132 3.01 -7.09 1.34
C GLY A 132 2.29 -6.45 2.52
N CYS A 133 1.90 -5.19 2.45
CA CYS A 133 1.44 -4.43 3.62
C CYS A 133 0.18 -5.03 4.28
N LEU A 134 -0.77 -5.55 3.51
CA LEU A 134 -1.99 -6.17 4.03
C LEU A 134 -1.70 -7.54 4.66
N GLY A 135 -1.17 -8.48 3.88
CA GLY A 135 -0.92 -9.84 4.34
C GLY A 135 0.08 -9.92 5.50
N ILE A 136 1.18 -9.16 5.43
CA ILE A 136 2.17 -9.08 6.52
C ILE A 136 1.55 -8.50 7.78
N THR A 137 0.76 -7.42 7.67
CA THR A 137 0.09 -6.83 8.84
C THR A 137 -0.88 -7.82 9.45
N ALA A 138 -1.71 -8.50 8.64
CA ALA A 138 -2.63 -9.53 9.15
C ALA A 138 -1.89 -10.64 9.91
N LYS A 139 -0.76 -11.13 9.39
CA LYS A 139 0.09 -12.13 10.06
C LYS A 139 0.62 -11.64 11.41
N LEU A 140 1.09 -10.38 11.47
CA LEU A 140 1.64 -9.81 12.70
C LEU A 140 0.57 -9.49 13.76
N GLU A 141 -0.70 -9.31 13.34
CA GLU A 141 -1.84 -9.12 14.25
C GLU A 141 -2.49 -10.46 14.68
N ARG A 142 -2.24 -11.55 13.94
CA ARG A 142 -2.85 -12.88 14.16
C ARG A 142 -1.83 -13.99 13.91
N ASP A 143 -1.21 -14.49 14.97
CA ASP A 143 -0.17 -15.55 14.89
C ASP A 143 -0.70 -16.87 14.31
N ASN A 144 -1.99 -17.15 14.49
CA ASN A 144 -2.64 -18.37 14.01
C ASN A 144 -2.91 -18.39 12.49
N LEU A 145 -2.48 -17.34 11.74
CA LEU A 145 -2.59 -17.32 10.28
C LEU A 145 -1.39 -18.01 9.60
N SER A 146 -1.70 -18.82 8.59
CA SER A 146 -0.78 -19.11 7.48
C SER A 146 -1.06 -18.13 6.35
N VAL A 147 -0.08 -17.29 6.00
CA VAL A 147 -0.29 -16.21 5.02
C VAL A 147 0.51 -16.48 3.76
N ILE A 148 -0.17 -16.35 2.61
CA ILE A 148 0.40 -16.42 1.27
C ILE A 148 0.33 -15.01 0.67
N LEU A 149 1.48 -14.44 0.32
CA LEU A 149 1.58 -13.19 -0.43
C LEU A 149 1.67 -13.53 -1.92
N SER A 150 0.66 -13.16 -2.68
CA SER A 150 0.53 -13.51 -4.09
C SER A 150 0.55 -12.27 -4.98
N ASP A 151 1.36 -12.30 -6.04
CA ASP A 151 1.39 -11.24 -7.04
C ASP A 151 1.80 -11.80 -8.41
N ILE A 152 1.35 -11.18 -9.47
CA ILE A 152 1.79 -11.49 -10.83
C ILE A 152 3.19 -10.93 -11.09
N SER A 153 3.55 -9.85 -10.40
CA SER A 153 4.80 -9.11 -10.52
C SER A 153 5.90 -9.70 -9.61
N ARG A 154 6.89 -10.36 -10.20
CA ARG A 154 8.05 -10.82 -9.44
C ARG A 154 8.85 -9.69 -8.75
N PRO A 155 9.02 -8.49 -9.35
CA PRO A 155 9.59 -7.35 -8.64
C PRO A 155 8.80 -6.94 -7.39
N ALA A 156 7.46 -7.00 -7.43
CA ALA A 156 6.62 -6.73 -6.27
C ALA A 156 6.85 -7.76 -5.16
N LEU A 157 6.86 -9.04 -5.48
CA LEU A 157 7.14 -10.12 -4.51
C LEU A 157 8.48 -9.94 -3.82
N LYS A 158 9.53 -9.50 -4.53
CA LYS A 158 10.83 -9.19 -3.89
C LYS A 158 10.75 -8.07 -2.86
N ILE A 159 9.89 -7.07 -3.07
CA ILE A 159 9.65 -6.02 -2.08
C ILE A 159 8.87 -6.58 -0.89
N ALA A 160 7.85 -7.41 -1.14
CA ALA A 160 7.07 -8.07 -0.10
C ALA A 160 7.94 -9.00 0.76
N GLU A 161 8.79 -9.84 0.16
CA GLU A 161 9.78 -10.69 0.85
C GLU A 161 10.70 -9.85 1.75
N LYS A 162 11.30 -8.78 1.21
CA LYS A 162 12.14 -7.86 1.99
C LYS A 162 11.39 -7.23 3.18
N ASN A 163 10.12 -6.92 3.02
CA ASN A 163 9.29 -6.38 4.10
C ASN A 163 8.97 -7.46 5.14
N ALA A 164 8.64 -8.68 4.72
CA ALA A 164 8.39 -9.81 5.60
C ALA A 164 9.62 -10.11 6.46
N ASP A 165 10.81 -10.23 5.85
CA ASP A 165 12.08 -10.47 6.55
C ASP A 165 12.35 -9.37 7.58
N ARG A 166 12.22 -8.10 7.17
CA ARG A 166 12.50 -6.96 8.06
C ARG A 166 11.55 -6.87 9.25
N LEU A 167 10.31 -7.30 9.08
CA LEU A 167 9.27 -7.26 10.11
C LEU A 167 9.15 -8.58 10.87
N ASN A 168 9.99 -9.59 10.53
CA ASN A 168 9.96 -10.95 11.08
C ASN A 168 8.58 -11.61 10.94
N ALA A 169 7.90 -11.40 9.80
CA ALA A 169 6.62 -12.03 9.50
C ALA A 169 6.85 -13.36 8.78
N ASP A 170 6.39 -14.45 9.39
CA ASP A 170 6.42 -15.79 8.79
C ASP A 170 5.30 -15.93 7.75
N VAL A 171 5.62 -15.68 6.49
CA VAL A 171 4.72 -15.71 5.33
C VAL A 171 5.39 -16.44 4.16
N THR A 172 4.58 -16.93 3.22
CA THR A 172 5.08 -17.51 1.95
C THR A 172 4.75 -16.60 0.79
N THR A 173 5.57 -16.63 -0.27
CA THR A 173 5.31 -15.86 -1.49
C THR A 173 4.99 -16.78 -2.65
N GLN A 174 4.08 -16.35 -3.54
CA GLN A 174 3.68 -17.13 -4.71
C GLN A 174 3.47 -16.22 -5.92
N GLN A 175 4.18 -16.48 -7.01
CA GLN A 175 3.97 -15.77 -8.26
C GLN A 175 2.83 -16.42 -9.03
N GLN A 176 1.67 -15.74 -9.08
CA GLN A 176 0.50 -16.23 -9.82
C GLN A 176 -0.42 -15.06 -10.21
N SER A 177 -1.30 -15.33 -11.19
CA SER A 177 -2.38 -14.42 -11.56
C SER A 177 -3.65 -14.80 -10.81
N LEU A 178 -4.11 -13.93 -9.93
CA LEU A 178 -5.29 -14.13 -9.07
C LEU A 178 -5.21 -15.48 -8.32
N LEU A 179 -6.24 -16.33 -8.48
CA LEU A 179 -6.33 -17.66 -7.87
C LEU A 179 -5.99 -18.80 -8.86
N ASN A 180 -5.36 -18.49 -10.01
CA ASN A 180 -4.99 -19.50 -10.99
C ASN A 180 -3.93 -20.43 -10.43
N GLY A 181 -4.25 -21.72 -10.35
CA GLY A 181 -3.37 -22.74 -9.76
C GLY A 181 -3.49 -22.91 -8.24
N GLN A 182 -4.35 -22.12 -7.57
CA GLN A 182 -4.67 -22.33 -6.17
C GLN A 182 -5.50 -23.62 -6.02
N LEU A 183 -4.94 -24.63 -5.35
CA LEU A 183 -5.60 -25.93 -5.13
C LEU A 183 -6.05 -26.12 -3.70
N GLU A 184 -5.31 -25.56 -2.73
CA GLU A 184 -5.63 -25.69 -1.32
C GLU A 184 -6.74 -24.70 -0.91
N PRO A 185 -7.66 -25.13 -0.02
CA PRO A 185 -8.72 -24.27 0.49
C PRO A 185 -8.17 -23.05 1.25
N ILE A 186 -8.80 -21.90 1.06
CA ILE A 186 -8.46 -20.62 1.67
C ILE A 186 -9.60 -20.18 2.59
N ASP A 187 -9.31 -19.70 3.80
CA ASP A 187 -10.31 -19.16 4.71
C ASP A 187 -10.58 -17.69 4.47
N TYR A 188 -9.52 -16.92 4.14
CA TYR A 188 -9.59 -15.48 3.95
C TYR A 188 -8.83 -15.05 2.69
N ILE A 189 -9.44 -14.20 1.90
CA ILE A 189 -8.80 -13.58 0.73
C ILE A 189 -8.79 -12.07 0.92
N PHE A 190 -7.63 -11.45 0.81
CA PHE A 190 -7.47 -10.01 0.68
C PHE A 190 -7.22 -9.66 -0.79
N ALA A 191 -7.83 -8.59 -1.25
CA ALA A 191 -7.71 -8.13 -2.62
C ALA A 191 -7.80 -6.58 -2.69
N ASN A 192 -6.65 -5.93 -2.75
CA ASN A 192 -6.53 -4.55 -3.19
C ASN A 192 -5.97 -4.57 -4.63
N LEU A 193 -6.84 -4.87 -5.58
CA LEU A 193 -6.53 -5.03 -6.99
C LEU A 193 -6.74 -3.71 -7.74
N PRO A 194 -6.18 -3.55 -8.96
CA PRO A 194 -6.40 -2.34 -9.74
C PRO A 194 -7.91 -2.14 -9.99
N TYR A 195 -8.42 -0.98 -9.57
CA TYR A 195 -9.83 -0.60 -9.71
C TYR A 195 -10.04 0.79 -10.28
N VAL A 196 -8.97 1.53 -10.60
CA VAL A 196 -9.07 2.88 -11.16
C VAL A 196 -9.52 2.81 -12.62
N ASN A 197 -10.58 3.55 -12.95
CA ASN A 197 -10.95 3.78 -14.35
C ASN A 197 -10.00 4.81 -14.98
N ARG A 198 -9.53 4.56 -16.19
CA ARG A 198 -8.63 5.48 -16.92
C ARG A 198 -9.24 6.86 -17.21
N ASP A 199 -10.57 6.96 -17.18
CA ASP A 199 -11.29 8.23 -17.43
C ASP A 199 -11.41 9.10 -16.16
N TRP A 200 -10.96 8.62 -15.00
CA TRP A 200 -11.02 9.39 -13.78
C TRP A 200 -9.88 10.41 -13.72
N ASP A 201 -10.20 11.60 -13.18
CA ASP A 201 -9.17 12.59 -12.84
C ASP A 201 -8.33 12.08 -11.66
N VAL A 202 -7.05 11.92 -11.88
CA VAL A 202 -6.14 11.32 -10.91
C VAL A 202 -4.96 12.24 -10.62
N SER A 203 -4.38 12.10 -9.43
CA SER A 203 -3.20 12.87 -9.03
C SER A 203 -2.02 12.65 -9.99
N PRO A 204 -1.27 13.73 -10.36
CA PRO A 204 -0.09 13.61 -11.22
C PRO A 204 0.99 12.66 -10.68
N GLU A 205 1.05 12.45 -9.38
CA GLU A 205 1.99 11.53 -8.74
C GLU A 205 1.76 10.07 -9.15
N LEU A 206 0.52 9.68 -9.53
CA LEU A 206 0.20 8.31 -9.93
C LEU A 206 0.96 7.84 -11.19
N GLN A 207 1.43 8.75 -12.05
CA GLN A 207 2.25 8.39 -13.21
C GLN A 207 3.56 7.66 -12.85
N TYR A 208 4.02 7.77 -11.60
CA TYR A 208 5.21 7.11 -11.09
C TYR A 208 4.94 5.73 -10.50
N GLU A 209 3.66 5.38 -10.28
CA GLU A 209 3.26 4.09 -9.74
C GLU A 209 2.98 3.08 -10.87
N PRO A 210 3.09 1.77 -10.62
CA PRO A 210 2.90 0.78 -11.68
C PRO A 210 1.47 0.84 -12.25
N GLU A 211 1.31 1.06 -13.54
CA GLU A 211 -0.01 1.09 -14.20
C GLU A 211 -0.83 -0.18 -13.92
N ILE A 212 -0.17 -1.34 -13.90
CA ILE A 212 -0.80 -2.64 -13.64
C ILE A 212 -1.41 -2.73 -12.22
N ALA A 213 -0.94 -1.90 -11.29
CA ALA A 213 -1.45 -1.87 -9.91
C ALA A 213 -2.56 -0.82 -9.72
N LEU A 214 -2.80 0.04 -10.72
CA LEU A 214 -3.76 1.14 -10.63
C LEU A 214 -4.98 0.90 -11.52
N PHE A 215 -4.75 0.67 -12.82
CA PHE A 215 -5.79 0.74 -13.83
C PHE A 215 -6.28 -0.63 -14.27
N ALA A 216 -7.59 -0.76 -14.41
CA ALA A 216 -8.21 -1.92 -15.04
C ALA A 216 -9.25 -1.49 -16.07
N GLU A 217 -9.46 -2.36 -17.06
CA GLU A 217 -10.53 -2.23 -18.04
C GLU A 217 -11.90 -2.42 -17.39
N ASN A 218 -12.98 -2.26 -18.19
CA ASN A 218 -14.36 -2.42 -17.75
C ASN A 218 -14.69 -1.50 -16.57
N GLU A 219 -14.40 -0.20 -16.73
CA GLU A 219 -14.58 0.83 -15.69
C GLU A 219 -13.84 0.51 -14.37
N GLY A 220 -12.64 -0.09 -14.50
CA GLY A 220 -11.82 -0.50 -13.37
C GLY A 220 -12.16 -1.87 -12.76
N LEU A 221 -13.17 -2.59 -13.27
CA LEU A 221 -13.71 -3.78 -12.60
C LEU A 221 -13.19 -5.12 -13.13
N ARG A 222 -12.52 -5.16 -14.28
CA ARG A 222 -12.18 -6.42 -14.97
C ARG A 222 -11.50 -7.43 -14.03
N VAL A 223 -10.49 -6.99 -13.30
CA VAL A 223 -9.66 -7.87 -12.46
C VAL A 223 -10.43 -8.34 -11.22
N ILE A 224 -11.22 -7.44 -10.61
CA ILE A 224 -12.06 -7.77 -9.45
C ILE A 224 -13.14 -8.79 -9.82
N LEU A 225 -13.81 -8.59 -10.97
CA LEU A 225 -14.86 -9.52 -11.42
C LEU A 225 -14.28 -10.89 -11.79
N GLU A 226 -13.09 -10.93 -12.35
CA GLU A 226 -12.37 -12.18 -12.61
C GLU A 226 -12.05 -12.91 -11.30
N LEU A 227 -11.54 -12.21 -10.26
CA LEU A 227 -11.32 -12.78 -8.94
C LEU A 227 -12.60 -13.35 -8.34
N ILE A 228 -13.69 -12.60 -8.38
CA ILE A 228 -15.00 -13.04 -7.86
C ILE A 228 -15.43 -14.36 -8.52
N SER A 229 -15.24 -14.52 -9.82
CA SER A 229 -15.59 -15.76 -10.54
C SER A 229 -14.73 -16.97 -10.12
N GLN A 230 -13.49 -16.73 -9.72
CA GLN A 230 -12.55 -17.77 -9.28
C GLN A 230 -12.74 -18.15 -7.80
N THR A 231 -13.19 -17.22 -6.96
CA THR A 231 -13.27 -17.35 -5.50
C THR A 231 -14.02 -18.60 -5.02
N PRO A 232 -15.19 -19.00 -5.57
CA PRO A 232 -15.94 -20.16 -5.06
C PRO A 232 -15.21 -21.49 -5.13
N ARG A 233 -14.20 -21.62 -5.97
CA ARG A 233 -13.40 -22.85 -6.13
C ARG A 233 -12.36 -23.02 -5.02
N CYS A 234 -11.90 -21.91 -4.44
CA CYS A 234 -10.79 -21.88 -3.50
C CYS A 234 -11.21 -21.49 -2.09
N LEU A 235 -12.27 -20.68 -1.93
CA LEU A 235 -12.69 -20.21 -0.63
C LEU A 235 -13.46 -21.31 0.12
N THR A 236 -13.15 -21.51 1.39
CA THR A 236 -13.88 -22.46 2.28
C THR A 236 -15.33 -22.00 2.47
N ALA A 237 -16.22 -22.93 2.83
CA ALA A 237 -17.60 -22.58 3.19
C ALA A 237 -17.61 -21.63 4.39
N GLY A 238 -18.27 -20.48 4.26
CA GLY A 238 -18.27 -19.42 5.29
C GLY A 238 -17.00 -18.57 5.28
N GLY A 239 -16.03 -18.85 4.42
CA GLY A 239 -14.83 -18.02 4.23
C GLY A 239 -15.14 -16.62 3.74
N LEU A 240 -14.21 -15.69 3.91
CA LEU A 240 -14.40 -14.27 3.65
C LEU A 240 -13.45 -13.76 2.57
N LEU A 241 -14.01 -12.99 1.64
CA LEU A 241 -13.27 -12.21 0.64
C LEU A 241 -13.40 -10.73 0.98
N PHE A 242 -12.27 -10.08 1.22
CA PHE A 242 -12.15 -8.63 1.46
C PHE A 242 -11.66 -7.98 0.18
N ILE A 243 -12.42 -7.03 -0.35
CA ILE A 243 -12.11 -6.31 -1.59
C ILE A 243 -12.04 -4.83 -1.29
N GLU A 244 -10.97 -4.16 -1.76
CA GLU A 244 -10.92 -2.70 -1.85
C GLU A 244 -11.37 -2.27 -3.25
N ALA A 245 -12.35 -1.36 -3.31
CA ALA A 245 -12.86 -0.77 -4.54
C ALA A 245 -13.51 0.58 -4.24
N ASP A 246 -13.65 1.44 -5.26
CA ASP A 246 -14.38 2.69 -5.10
C ASP A 246 -15.85 2.43 -4.75
N PRO A 247 -16.46 3.16 -3.80
CA PRO A 247 -17.86 2.97 -3.42
C PRO A 247 -18.86 3.00 -4.59
N GLN A 248 -18.59 3.77 -5.65
CA GLN A 248 -19.44 3.79 -6.85
C GLN A 248 -19.43 2.46 -7.64
N GLN A 249 -18.43 1.60 -7.41
CA GLN A 249 -18.31 0.27 -8.05
C GLN A 249 -19.01 -0.83 -7.25
N HIS A 250 -19.33 -0.58 -5.97
CA HIS A 250 -19.81 -1.61 -5.03
C HIS A 250 -21.05 -2.35 -5.52
N ASP A 251 -22.04 -1.66 -6.06
CA ASP A 251 -23.28 -2.30 -6.54
C ASP A 251 -23.03 -3.29 -7.69
N ARG A 252 -22.14 -2.95 -8.61
CA ARG A 252 -21.75 -3.87 -9.70
C ARG A 252 -21.02 -5.09 -9.16
N ILE A 253 -20.07 -4.88 -8.23
CA ILE A 253 -19.34 -5.96 -7.56
C ILE A 253 -20.30 -6.89 -6.85
N LEU A 254 -21.26 -6.35 -6.08
CA LEU A 254 -22.26 -7.14 -5.34
C LEU A 254 -23.21 -7.93 -6.27
N ASN A 255 -23.57 -7.36 -7.40
CA ASN A 255 -24.40 -8.06 -8.39
C ASN A 255 -23.67 -9.28 -8.99
N GLU A 256 -22.38 -9.17 -9.28
CA GLU A 256 -21.60 -10.30 -9.78
C GLU A 256 -21.27 -11.31 -8.68
N ALA A 257 -20.98 -10.84 -7.47
CA ALA A 257 -20.72 -11.68 -6.31
C ALA A 257 -21.89 -12.64 -6.01
N ARG A 258 -23.15 -12.14 -6.09
CA ARG A 258 -24.35 -12.99 -5.88
C ARG A 258 -24.44 -14.13 -6.89
N LYS A 259 -24.09 -13.91 -8.15
CA LYS A 259 -24.07 -14.98 -9.16
C LYS A 259 -23.05 -16.07 -8.85
N SER A 260 -21.98 -15.70 -8.14
CA SER A 260 -20.91 -16.59 -7.71
C SER A 260 -21.15 -17.18 -6.31
N GLY A 261 -22.36 -17.04 -5.71
CA GLY A 261 -22.67 -17.56 -4.39
C GLY A 261 -22.01 -16.80 -3.24
N LEU A 262 -21.54 -15.59 -3.49
CA LEU A 262 -20.99 -14.69 -2.48
C LEU A 262 -22.05 -13.67 -2.06
N GLN A 263 -22.18 -13.43 -0.76
CA GLN A 263 -23.10 -12.45 -0.21
C GLN A 263 -22.35 -11.38 0.58
N LYS A 264 -22.86 -10.14 0.54
CA LYS A 264 -22.33 -9.05 1.36
C LYS A 264 -22.48 -9.40 2.83
N GLU A 265 -21.37 -9.39 3.52
CA GLU A 265 -21.31 -9.55 4.98
C GLU A 265 -21.20 -8.18 5.66
N LYS A 266 -20.28 -7.34 5.19
CA LYS A 266 -20.02 -6.01 5.74
C LYS A 266 -19.44 -5.07 4.68
N SER A 267 -19.48 -3.77 4.94
CA SER A 267 -18.71 -2.77 4.17
C SER A 267 -18.32 -1.59 5.05
N LEU A 268 -17.18 -0.99 4.75
CA LEU A 268 -16.67 0.22 5.39
C LEU A 268 -15.86 1.00 4.36
N ASN A 269 -16.26 2.23 4.07
CA ASN A 269 -15.60 3.09 3.09
C ASN A 269 -15.34 2.37 1.76
N TYR A 270 -14.08 2.16 1.39
CA TYR A 270 -13.65 1.46 0.17
C TYR A 270 -13.72 -0.09 0.29
N ILE A 271 -13.95 -0.63 1.49
CA ILE A 271 -13.85 -2.07 1.71
C ILE A 271 -15.22 -2.74 1.65
N LEU A 272 -15.32 -3.77 0.82
CA LEU A 272 -16.40 -4.76 0.81
C LEU A 272 -15.92 -6.08 1.40
N VAL A 273 -16.73 -6.67 2.27
CA VAL A 273 -16.51 -8.03 2.76
C VAL A 273 -17.64 -8.93 2.28
N LEU A 274 -17.26 -10.00 1.58
CA LEU A 274 -18.17 -10.98 1.00
C LEU A 274 -17.95 -12.33 1.67
N ARG A 275 -19.04 -13.04 1.98
CA ARG A 275 -19.02 -14.40 2.53
C ARG A 275 -19.48 -15.42 1.47
N LEU A 276 -18.75 -16.52 1.34
CA LEU A 276 -19.18 -17.63 0.51
C LEU A 276 -20.32 -18.42 1.20
N ILE A 277 -21.48 -18.38 0.58
CA ILE A 277 -22.66 -19.16 1.01
C ILE A 277 -22.74 -20.37 0.09
N ARG A 278 -22.50 -21.58 0.62
CA ARG A 278 -22.82 -22.78 -0.17
C ARG A 278 -24.33 -22.87 -0.32
N PRO A 279 -24.88 -23.20 -1.51
CA PRO A 279 -26.26 -23.56 -1.61
C PRO A 279 -26.54 -24.71 -0.63
N LYS A 280 -27.63 -24.62 0.13
CA LYS A 280 -28.12 -25.76 0.92
C LYS A 280 -28.33 -26.93 -0.05
N SER A 281 -27.53 -27.97 0.08
CA SER A 281 -27.66 -29.22 -0.67
C SER A 281 -29.06 -29.84 -0.45
#